data_70be17b58c43a7c7a83716203779d40a
#
_entry.id   70be17b58c43a7c7a83716203779d40a
#
_cell.length_a   1.000
_cell.length_b   1.000
_cell.length_c   1.000
_cell.angle_alpha   90.00
_cell.angle_beta   90.00
_cell.angle_gamma   90.00
#
_symmetry.space_group_name_H-M   'P 1'
#
loop_
_entity.id
_entity.type
_entity.pdbx_description
1 polymer ?
#
loop_
_entity_poly.entity_id
_entity_poly.type
_entity_poly.pdbx_seq_one_letter_code
_entity_poly.pdbx_strand_id
1 'polypeptide(L)'
;MPIIQRDFVVLVDEHGCDLLNTYGQLSTMEKMEVHRRGLLHRAVSVFVFNHREELLLQKRAASKYHSPQKWSNTCCTHPSPGEIPVAAAQRRLGEEMGLSIQLTEVFTFSYQVGVGNGLIENEFDHVFFGFSKQNPKPNSDEVSDWKWIAMEDLKEQLTRNPEEYSPWLRQCFGKVIKHKS
;
A
#
# COMPACT_ATOMS: atom_id res chain seq x y z
N MET A 1 23.18 14.77 15.80
CA MET A 1 22.12 13.74 15.90
C MET A 1 21.30 13.80 14.62
N PRO A 2 21.09 12.69 13.90
CA PRO A 2 20.19 12.72 12.76
C PRO A 2 18.79 13.08 13.25
N ILE A 3 18.16 14.05 12.62
CA ILE A 3 16.75 14.38 12.82
C ILE A 3 16.01 13.13 12.35
N ILE A 4 15.44 12.35 13.28
CA ILE A 4 14.51 11.27 12.94
C ILE A 4 13.29 11.98 12.38
N GLN A 5 13.18 12.01 11.06
CA GLN A 5 11.99 12.49 10.38
C GLN A 5 10.88 11.50 10.75
N ARG A 6 10.00 11.90 11.67
CA ARG A 6 8.84 11.09 12.06
C ARG A 6 7.84 11.12 10.92
N ASP A 7 7.52 9.96 10.39
CA ASP A 7 6.47 9.83 9.38
C ASP A 7 5.10 10.08 10.04
N PHE A 8 4.43 11.14 9.62
CA PHE A 8 3.07 11.45 10.03
C PHE A 8 2.09 11.01 8.95
N VAL A 9 0.96 10.48 9.39
CA VAL A 9 -0.17 10.09 8.53
C VAL A 9 -1.40 10.93 8.87
N VAL A 10 -2.29 11.07 7.89
CA VAL A 10 -3.53 11.85 8.03
C VAL A 10 -4.64 10.95 8.54
N LEU A 11 -5.29 11.34 9.65
CA LEU A 11 -6.46 10.67 10.16
C LEU A 11 -7.70 11.08 9.35
N VAL A 12 -8.57 10.12 9.07
CA VAL A 12 -9.78 10.32 8.28
C VAL A 12 -11.01 9.71 8.97
N ASP A 13 -12.19 10.12 8.53
CA ASP A 13 -13.45 9.50 8.93
C ASP A 13 -13.79 8.26 8.07
N GLU A 14 -14.91 7.64 8.34
CA GLU A 14 -15.40 6.45 7.63
C GLU A 14 -15.68 6.68 6.12
N HIS A 15 -15.81 7.94 5.72
CA HIS A 15 -16.00 8.35 4.32
C HIS A 15 -14.69 8.77 3.64
N GLY A 16 -13.56 8.71 4.35
CA GLY A 16 -12.25 9.13 3.86
C GLY A 16 -12.03 10.63 3.86
N CYS A 17 -12.90 11.40 4.54
CA CYS A 17 -12.72 12.84 4.70
C CYS A 17 -11.67 13.12 5.78
N ASP A 18 -10.85 14.14 5.55
CA ASP A 18 -9.84 14.56 6.51
C ASP A 18 -10.46 14.97 7.85
N LEU A 19 -9.99 14.39 8.93
CA LEU A 19 -10.30 14.88 10.27
C LEU A 19 -9.50 16.16 10.55
N LEU A 20 -10.17 17.13 11.14
CA LEU A 20 -9.54 18.37 11.58
C LEU A 20 -9.43 18.39 13.11
N ASN A 21 -8.34 18.97 13.60
CA ASN A 21 -8.19 19.25 15.03
C ASN A 21 -9.03 20.47 15.45
N THR A 22 -9.01 20.81 16.72
CA THR A 22 -9.76 21.94 17.27
C THR A 22 -9.38 23.30 16.70
N TYR A 23 -8.26 23.39 15.98
CA TYR A 23 -7.78 24.62 15.31
C TYR A 23 -8.08 24.62 13.80
N GLY A 24 -8.85 23.63 13.29
CA GLY A 24 -9.18 23.53 11.87
C GLY A 24 -8.02 23.05 10.99
N GLN A 25 -6.96 22.49 11.58
CA GLN A 25 -5.83 21.92 10.85
C GLN A 25 -6.00 20.41 10.68
N LEU A 26 -5.34 19.82 9.69
CA LEU A 26 -5.33 18.35 9.49
C LEU A 26 -4.96 17.63 10.79
N SER A 27 -5.78 16.67 11.17
CA SER A 27 -5.47 15.76 12.27
C SER A 27 -4.47 14.72 11.79
N THR A 28 -3.25 14.82 12.28
CA THR A 28 -2.14 13.94 11.92
C THR A 28 -1.55 13.29 13.16
N MET A 29 -0.99 12.11 12.98
CA MET A 29 -0.32 11.39 14.06
C MET A 29 0.89 10.63 13.51
N GLU A 30 1.86 10.39 14.37
CA GLU A 30 3.03 9.58 14.04
C GLU A 30 2.58 8.16 13.63
N LYS A 31 3.12 7.68 12.53
CA LYS A 31 2.72 6.45 11.86
C LYS A 31 2.68 5.23 12.78
N MET A 32 3.73 5.01 13.58
CA MET A 32 3.77 3.84 14.46
C MET A 32 2.73 3.93 15.58
N GLU A 33 2.42 5.13 16.06
CA GLU A 33 1.39 5.34 17.07
C GLU A 33 -0.01 5.08 16.51
N VAL A 34 -0.26 5.51 15.26
CA VAL A 34 -1.53 5.22 14.57
C VAL A 34 -1.76 3.71 14.45
N HIS A 35 -0.73 2.96 14.05
CA HIS A 35 -0.81 1.50 13.92
C HIS A 35 -0.97 0.79 15.27
N ARG A 36 -0.31 1.27 16.35
CA ARG A 36 -0.51 0.71 17.70
C ARG A 36 -1.93 0.93 18.20
N ARG A 37 -2.51 2.08 17.90
CA ARG A 37 -3.87 2.44 18.33
C ARG A 37 -4.95 1.97 17.38
N GLY A 38 -4.58 1.49 16.18
CA GLY A 38 -5.53 1.06 15.15
C GLY A 38 -6.47 2.18 14.69
N LEU A 39 -5.97 3.42 14.59
CA LEU A 39 -6.77 4.57 14.16
C LEU A 39 -6.96 4.55 12.65
N LEU A 40 -8.15 4.95 12.18
CA LEU A 40 -8.44 5.04 10.74
C LEU A 40 -7.64 6.17 10.12
N HIS A 41 -6.86 5.85 9.11
CA HIS A 41 -5.98 6.79 8.43
C HIS A 41 -5.93 6.55 6.93
N ARG A 42 -5.47 7.56 6.18
CA ARG A 42 -5.40 7.52 4.72
C ARG A 42 -4.24 6.67 4.26
N ALA A 43 -4.51 5.80 3.29
CA ALA A 43 -3.53 4.95 2.65
C ALA A 43 -3.70 4.90 1.13
N VAL A 44 -2.70 4.34 0.47
CA VAL A 44 -2.65 4.16 -0.99
C VAL A 44 -2.11 2.78 -1.31
N SER A 45 -2.79 2.08 -2.19
CA SER A 45 -2.35 0.82 -2.79
C SER A 45 -2.23 0.93 -4.30
N VAL A 46 -1.10 0.49 -4.84
CA VAL A 46 -0.82 0.51 -6.28
C VAL A 46 -0.73 -0.92 -6.82
N PHE A 47 -1.40 -1.15 -7.95
CA PHE A 47 -1.40 -2.40 -8.70
C PHE A 47 -0.95 -2.10 -10.12
N VAL A 48 0.22 -2.59 -10.51
CA VAL A 48 0.77 -2.41 -11.86
C VAL A 48 0.63 -3.70 -12.64
N PHE A 49 0.07 -3.60 -13.84
CA PHE A 49 -0.12 -4.71 -14.77
C PHE A 49 0.79 -4.58 -15.99
N ASN A 50 1.11 -5.68 -16.64
CA ASN A 50 1.84 -5.73 -17.90
C ASN A 50 0.92 -6.07 -19.09
N HIS A 51 1.51 -6.18 -20.29
CA HIS A 51 0.78 -6.51 -21.52
C HIS A 51 0.20 -7.94 -21.56
N ARG A 52 0.58 -8.81 -20.63
CA ARG A 52 0.00 -10.14 -20.44
C ARG A 52 -1.04 -10.16 -19.33
N GLU A 53 -1.41 -8.97 -18.83
CA GLU A 53 -2.34 -8.78 -17.73
C GLU A 53 -1.88 -9.39 -16.39
N GLU A 54 -0.59 -9.69 -16.26
CA GLU A 54 0.02 -10.13 -15.02
C GLU A 54 0.22 -8.95 -14.07
N LEU A 55 0.01 -9.20 -12.79
CA LEU A 55 0.23 -8.24 -11.71
C LEU A 55 1.69 -8.27 -11.25
N LEU A 56 2.28 -7.09 -11.08
CA LEU A 56 3.58 -6.94 -10.45
C LEU A 56 3.46 -7.01 -8.93
N LEU A 57 4.04 -8.03 -8.35
CA LEU A 57 4.20 -8.15 -6.90
C LEU A 57 5.60 -7.72 -6.48
N GLN A 58 5.70 -7.16 -5.27
CA GLN A 58 6.95 -6.99 -4.54
C GLN A 58 7.05 -7.96 -3.37
N LYS A 59 8.25 -8.40 -3.05
CA LYS A 59 8.56 -9.05 -1.78
C LYS A 59 9.18 -8.02 -0.85
N ARG A 60 8.54 -7.76 0.28
CA ARG A 60 8.95 -6.74 1.24
C ARG A 60 10.34 -7.05 1.80
N ALA A 61 11.20 -6.04 1.93
CA ALA A 61 12.53 -6.20 2.52
C ALA A 61 12.45 -6.76 3.96
N ALA A 62 13.51 -7.43 4.38
CA ALA A 62 13.59 -8.01 5.74
C ALA A 62 13.60 -6.93 6.83
N SER A 63 14.03 -5.72 6.53
CA SER A 63 14.07 -4.55 7.42
C SER A 63 12.72 -3.92 7.73
N LYS A 64 11.64 -4.33 7.04
CA LYS A 64 10.30 -3.74 7.27
C LYS A 64 9.78 -4.04 8.66
N TYR A 65 9.22 -3.03 9.33
CA TYR A 65 8.73 -3.08 10.71
C TYR A 65 7.53 -4.03 10.93
N HIS A 66 6.74 -4.31 9.88
CA HIS A 66 5.73 -5.35 9.87
C HIS A 66 5.71 -6.11 8.55
N SER A 67 5.18 -7.32 8.57
CA SER A 67 5.07 -8.19 7.39
C SER A 67 6.36 -8.28 6.55
N PRO A 68 7.58 -8.40 7.17
CA PRO A 68 8.81 -8.55 6.41
C PRO A 68 8.78 -9.83 5.59
N GLN A 69 9.46 -9.84 4.44
CA GLN A 69 9.59 -10.99 3.53
C GLN A 69 8.29 -11.54 2.96
N LYS A 70 7.16 -10.83 3.14
CA LYS A 70 5.89 -11.21 2.52
C LYS A 70 5.75 -10.61 1.13
N TRP A 71 5.09 -11.36 0.24
CA TRP A 71 4.65 -10.85 -1.04
C TRP A 71 3.48 -9.87 -0.87
N SER A 72 3.50 -8.79 -1.60
CA SER A 72 2.50 -7.73 -1.57
C SER A 72 2.20 -7.22 -2.98
N ASN A 73 1.15 -6.41 -3.13
CA ASN A 73 0.90 -5.64 -4.34
C ASN A 73 2.09 -4.74 -4.67
N THR A 74 2.06 -4.08 -5.82
CA THR A 74 3.22 -3.40 -6.39
C THR A 74 3.84 -2.36 -5.46
N CYS A 75 3.00 -1.55 -4.79
CA CYS A 75 3.45 -0.55 -3.81
C CYS A 75 2.30 -0.18 -2.88
N CYS A 76 2.61 0.11 -1.61
CA CYS A 76 1.68 0.67 -0.63
C CYS A 76 2.35 1.79 0.14
N THR A 77 1.57 2.83 0.47
CA THR A 77 2.10 3.97 1.23
C THR A 77 1.00 4.75 1.94
N HIS A 78 1.44 5.70 2.77
CA HIS A 78 0.59 6.73 3.34
C HIS A 78 0.97 8.07 2.72
N PRO A 79 0.00 8.85 2.21
CA PRO A 79 0.26 10.23 1.79
C PRO A 79 0.77 11.05 2.97
N SER A 80 1.77 11.88 2.73
CA SER A 80 2.21 12.88 3.70
C SER A 80 1.11 13.93 3.95
N PRO A 81 1.08 14.61 5.10
CA PRO A 81 0.13 15.68 5.34
C PRO A 81 0.14 16.72 4.19
N GLY A 82 -1.02 16.94 3.57
CA GLY A 82 -1.17 17.83 2.42
C GLY A 82 -0.81 17.23 1.05
N GLU A 83 -0.30 16.01 1.01
CA GLU A 83 -0.02 15.29 -0.24
C GLU A 83 -1.30 14.61 -0.75
N ILE A 84 -1.63 14.80 -2.03
CA ILE A 84 -2.78 14.11 -2.63
C ILE A 84 -2.45 12.63 -2.90
N PRO A 85 -3.43 11.71 -2.81
CA PRO A 85 -3.20 10.27 -2.92
C PRO A 85 -2.43 9.84 -4.18
N VAL A 86 -2.78 10.38 -5.35
CA VAL A 86 -2.10 10.04 -6.60
C VAL A 86 -0.62 10.46 -6.61
N ALA A 87 -0.29 11.59 -6.01
CA ALA A 87 1.11 12.05 -5.90
C ALA A 87 1.92 11.11 -5.00
N ALA A 88 1.36 10.71 -3.86
CA ALA A 88 1.98 9.73 -2.97
C ALA A 88 2.20 8.38 -3.68
N ALA A 89 1.19 7.91 -4.43
CA ALA A 89 1.27 6.68 -5.21
C ALA A 89 2.42 6.72 -6.23
N GLN A 90 2.51 7.80 -7.02
CA GLN A 90 3.55 7.97 -8.04
C GLN A 90 4.94 8.09 -7.42
N ARG A 91 5.07 8.89 -6.36
CA ARG A 91 6.34 9.08 -5.65
C ARG A 91 6.86 7.74 -5.12
N ARG A 92 6.05 7.00 -4.36
CA ARG A 92 6.48 5.75 -3.74
C ARG A 92 6.70 4.62 -4.75
N LEU A 93 5.91 4.57 -5.82
CA LEU A 93 6.16 3.63 -6.92
C LEU A 93 7.54 3.86 -7.54
N GLY A 94 7.93 5.12 -7.72
CA GLY A 94 9.28 5.49 -8.18
C GLY A 94 10.36 5.09 -7.17
N GLU A 95 10.16 5.39 -5.89
CA GLU A 95 11.14 5.12 -4.82
C GLU A 95 11.33 3.62 -4.54
N GLU A 96 10.25 2.83 -4.51
CA GLU A 96 10.31 1.40 -4.19
C GLU A 96 10.61 0.52 -5.40
N MET A 97 9.96 0.78 -6.55
CA MET A 97 9.99 -0.09 -7.72
C MET A 97 10.74 0.50 -8.92
N GLY A 98 11.18 1.75 -8.84
CA GLY A 98 11.87 2.43 -9.94
C GLY A 98 10.99 2.63 -11.18
N LEU A 99 9.68 2.69 -11.02
CA LEU A 99 8.72 2.86 -12.10
C LEU A 99 8.11 4.27 -12.07
N SER A 100 8.10 4.91 -13.25
CA SER A 100 7.42 6.19 -13.48
C SER A 100 6.38 6.00 -14.58
N ILE A 101 5.13 5.77 -14.17
CA ILE A 101 4.00 5.49 -15.06
C ILE A 101 2.77 6.27 -14.63
N GLN A 102 1.81 6.42 -15.54
CA GLN A 102 0.51 6.99 -15.20
C GLN A 102 -0.27 6.01 -14.31
N LEU A 103 -0.87 6.55 -13.26
CA LEU A 103 -1.74 5.83 -12.34
C LEU A 103 -3.16 6.40 -12.41
N THR A 104 -4.15 5.53 -12.36
CA THR A 104 -5.57 5.88 -12.32
C THR A 104 -6.18 5.34 -11.03
N GLU A 105 -6.85 6.19 -10.28
CA GLU A 105 -7.64 5.76 -9.12
C GLU A 105 -8.86 4.98 -9.61
N VAL A 106 -9.06 3.77 -9.09
CA VAL A 106 -10.10 2.85 -9.54
C VAL A 106 -11.20 2.70 -8.52
N PHE A 107 -10.86 2.57 -7.25
CA PHE A 107 -11.82 2.51 -6.15
C PHE A 107 -11.15 2.89 -4.83
N THR A 108 -11.98 3.15 -3.82
CA THR A 108 -11.57 3.27 -2.42
C THR A 108 -12.27 2.21 -1.59
N PHE A 109 -11.66 1.81 -0.48
CA PHE A 109 -12.28 0.93 0.49
C PHE A 109 -11.62 1.06 1.87
N SER A 110 -12.35 0.71 2.91
CA SER A 110 -11.79 0.64 4.26
C SER A 110 -11.56 -0.81 4.66
N TYR A 111 -10.51 -1.07 5.40
CA TYR A 111 -10.25 -2.35 6.01
C TYR A 111 -9.51 -2.20 7.34
N GLN A 112 -9.64 -3.20 8.20
CA GLN A 112 -8.89 -3.30 9.44
C GLN A 112 -8.34 -4.71 9.60
N VAL A 113 -7.03 -4.82 9.86
CA VAL A 113 -6.38 -6.12 10.03
C VAL A 113 -5.14 -6.03 10.91
N GLY A 114 -4.95 -7.01 11.79
CA GLY A 114 -3.70 -7.16 12.54
C GLY A 114 -2.55 -7.59 11.64
N VAL A 115 -1.40 -6.94 11.78
CA VAL A 115 -0.19 -7.22 10.98
C VAL A 115 0.98 -7.76 11.80
N GLY A 116 0.71 -8.16 13.04
CA GLY A 116 1.69 -8.67 13.99
C GLY A 116 2.30 -7.58 14.86
N ASN A 117 3.05 -7.99 15.88
CA ASN A 117 3.75 -7.09 16.81
C ASN A 117 2.84 -6.05 17.51
N GLY A 118 1.55 -6.37 17.70
CA GLY A 118 0.58 -5.44 18.27
C GLY A 118 0.19 -4.28 17.36
N LEU A 119 0.50 -4.35 16.06
CA LEU A 119 0.17 -3.34 15.07
C LEU A 119 -1.11 -3.71 14.31
N ILE A 120 -1.90 -2.69 14.01
CA ILE A 120 -3.18 -2.79 13.29
C ILE A 120 -3.13 -1.83 12.11
N GLU A 121 -3.34 -2.36 10.91
CA GLU A 121 -3.70 -1.57 9.74
C GLU A 121 -5.19 -1.30 9.82
N ASN A 122 -5.58 -0.03 9.91
CA ASN A 122 -6.95 0.45 9.83
C ASN A 122 -6.95 1.62 8.85
N GLU A 123 -7.23 1.31 7.59
CA GLU A 123 -6.97 2.21 6.48
C GLU A 123 -8.22 2.52 5.68
N PHE A 124 -8.33 3.77 5.27
CA PHE A 124 -9.12 4.19 4.13
C PHE A 124 -8.18 4.26 2.94
N ASP A 125 -8.22 3.23 2.11
CA ASP A 125 -7.24 2.96 1.06
C ASP A 125 -7.74 3.43 -0.31
N HIS A 126 -6.93 4.26 -0.97
CA HIS A 126 -7.10 4.69 -2.35
C HIS A 126 -6.35 3.72 -3.26
N VAL A 127 -7.07 3.01 -4.12
CA VAL A 127 -6.50 1.96 -4.97
C VAL A 127 -6.27 2.48 -6.38
N PHE A 128 -5.02 2.40 -6.83
CA PHE A 128 -4.58 2.86 -8.13
C PHE A 128 -4.13 1.70 -9.02
N PHE A 129 -4.54 1.73 -10.29
CA PHE A 129 -4.03 0.84 -11.32
C PHE A 129 -3.09 1.59 -12.24
N GLY A 130 -2.05 0.89 -12.69
CA GLY A 130 -1.10 1.35 -13.68
C GLY A 130 -0.72 0.24 -14.64
N PHE A 131 -0.09 0.63 -15.76
CA PHE A 131 0.37 -0.30 -16.77
C PHE A 131 1.84 -0.04 -17.08
N SER A 132 2.66 -1.10 -17.10
CA SER A 132 4.08 -1.01 -17.43
C SER A 132 4.48 -2.00 -18.50
N LYS A 133 5.26 -1.50 -19.49
CA LYS A 133 5.96 -2.34 -20.47
C LYS A 133 7.35 -2.73 -20.00
N GLN A 134 7.81 -2.18 -18.88
CA GLN A 134 9.16 -2.35 -18.37
C GLN A 134 9.12 -3.16 -17.06
N ASN A 135 10.18 -3.92 -16.83
CA ASN A 135 10.44 -4.51 -15.53
C ASN A 135 10.84 -3.43 -14.51
N PRO A 136 10.51 -3.63 -13.23
CA PRO A 136 10.91 -2.70 -12.19
C PRO A 136 12.43 -2.70 -11.99
N LYS A 137 12.91 -1.61 -11.36
CA LYS A 137 14.27 -1.49 -10.84
C LYS A 137 14.14 -1.18 -9.33
N PRO A 138 13.86 -2.20 -8.51
CA PRO A 138 13.50 -1.97 -7.12
C PRO A 138 14.68 -1.45 -6.29
N ASN A 139 14.34 -0.65 -5.28
CA ASN A 139 15.25 -0.28 -4.21
C ASN A 139 15.40 -1.46 -3.24
N SER A 140 16.60 -2.00 -3.06
CA SER A 140 16.87 -3.15 -2.21
C SER A 140 16.58 -2.91 -0.73
N ASP A 141 16.57 -1.66 -0.26
CA ASP A 141 16.22 -1.31 1.12
C ASP A 141 14.70 -1.46 1.38
N GLU A 142 13.90 -1.42 0.34
CA GLU A 142 12.44 -1.51 0.39
C GLU A 142 11.90 -2.87 -0.07
N VAL A 143 12.52 -3.45 -1.10
CA VAL A 143 12.03 -4.62 -1.85
C VAL A 143 13.16 -5.63 -2.02
N SER A 144 12.98 -6.84 -1.46
CA SER A 144 13.97 -7.92 -1.57
C SER A 144 13.85 -8.75 -2.86
N ASP A 145 12.67 -8.78 -3.48
CA ASP A 145 12.39 -9.52 -4.71
C ASP A 145 11.12 -9.00 -5.38
N TRP A 146 10.89 -9.36 -6.63
CA TRP A 146 9.68 -9.03 -7.38
C TRP A 146 9.35 -10.10 -8.41
N LYS A 147 8.08 -10.17 -8.80
CA LYS A 147 7.62 -11.07 -9.87
C LYS A 147 6.38 -10.52 -10.56
N TRP A 148 6.23 -10.85 -11.84
CA TRP A 148 4.96 -10.81 -12.54
C TRP A 148 4.20 -12.12 -12.27
N ILE A 149 2.89 -12.04 -12.03
CA ILE A 149 2.05 -13.20 -11.74
C ILE A 149 0.69 -13.05 -12.42
N ALA A 150 0.21 -14.13 -13.05
CA ALA A 150 -1.15 -14.16 -13.57
C ALA A 150 -2.17 -14.08 -12.41
N MET A 151 -3.29 -13.41 -12.64
CA MET A 151 -4.29 -13.19 -11.59
C MET A 151 -4.89 -14.51 -11.06
N GLU A 152 -5.05 -15.51 -11.93
CA GLU A 152 -5.56 -16.83 -11.52
C GLU A 152 -4.55 -17.57 -10.64
N ASP A 153 -3.26 -17.50 -10.99
CA ASP A 153 -2.18 -18.12 -10.20
C ASP A 153 -2.08 -17.44 -8.82
N LEU A 154 -2.21 -16.11 -8.78
CA LEU A 154 -2.21 -15.38 -7.51
C LEU A 154 -3.41 -15.78 -6.64
N LYS A 155 -4.59 -15.92 -7.23
CA LYS A 155 -5.80 -16.38 -6.51
C LYS A 155 -5.59 -17.76 -5.86
N GLU A 156 -4.98 -18.68 -6.62
CA GLU A 156 -4.67 -20.01 -6.12
C GLU A 156 -3.64 -19.95 -4.98
N GLN A 157 -2.57 -19.16 -5.15
CA GLN A 157 -1.53 -19.01 -4.14
C GLN A 157 -2.05 -18.33 -2.86
N LEU A 158 -2.90 -17.32 -2.97
CA LEU A 158 -3.54 -16.69 -1.80
C LEU A 158 -4.42 -17.65 -0.99
N THR A 159 -4.95 -18.69 -1.65
CA THR A 159 -5.76 -19.74 -1.01
C THR A 159 -4.87 -20.79 -0.36
N ARG A 160 -3.80 -21.23 -1.04
CA ARG A 160 -2.95 -22.33 -0.59
C ARG A 160 -1.93 -21.90 0.47
N ASN A 161 -1.33 -20.72 0.30
CA ASN A 161 -0.21 -20.20 1.12
C ASN A 161 -0.48 -18.75 1.58
N PRO A 162 -1.61 -18.46 2.25
CA PRO A 162 -1.99 -17.09 2.61
C PRO A 162 -0.96 -16.39 3.50
N GLU A 163 -0.16 -17.15 4.26
CA GLU A 163 0.87 -16.63 5.16
C GLU A 163 2.07 -16.02 4.42
N GLU A 164 2.28 -16.37 3.16
CA GLU A 164 3.34 -15.79 2.32
C GLU A 164 2.99 -14.38 1.81
N TYR A 165 1.73 -13.97 1.96
CA TYR A 165 1.20 -12.73 1.41
C TYR A 165 0.81 -11.73 2.50
N SER A 166 0.94 -10.46 2.18
CA SER A 166 0.53 -9.39 3.10
C SER A 166 -0.97 -9.44 3.40
N PRO A 167 -1.38 -9.15 4.65
CA PRO A 167 -2.79 -9.18 5.02
C PRO A 167 -3.67 -8.27 4.15
N TRP A 168 -3.20 -7.05 3.84
CA TRP A 168 -3.96 -6.09 3.04
C TRP A 168 -4.15 -6.54 1.58
N LEU A 169 -3.13 -7.16 0.93
CA LEU A 169 -3.32 -7.74 -0.40
C LEU A 169 -4.46 -8.76 -0.41
N ARG A 170 -4.53 -9.63 0.60
CA ARG A 170 -5.60 -10.60 0.73
C ARG A 170 -6.97 -9.96 0.93
N GLN A 171 -7.04 -8.83 1.66
CA GLN A 171 -8.29 -8.08 1.89
C GLN A 171 -8.81 -7.41 0.61
N CYS A 172 -7.94 -6.85 -0.23
CA CYS A 172 -8.36 -6.09 -1.40
C CYS A 172 -8.45 -6.92 -2.70
N PHE A 173 -7.82 -8.09 -2.77
CA PHE A 173 -7.67 -8.86 -4.01
C PHE A 173 -8.97 -9.14 -4.75
N GLY A 174 -10.04 -9.51 -4.02
CA GLY A 174 -11.35 -9.75 -4.62
C GLY A 174 -11.97 -8.51 -5.26
N LYS A 175 -11.69 -7.31 -4.70
CA LYS A 175 -12.11 -6.03 -5.28
C LYS A 175 -11.28 -5.69 -6.52
N VAL A 176 -9.98 -5.96 -6.48
CA VAL A 176 -9.07 -5.75 -7.63
C VAL A 176 -9.54 -6.56 -8.84
N ILE A 177 -9.88 -7.84 -8.65
CA ILE A 177 -10.43 -8.68 -9.73
C ILE A 177 -11.69 -8.04 -10.34
N LYS A 178 -12.64 -7.61 -9.51
CA LYS A 178 -13.91 -7.04 -9.99
C LYS A 178 -13.72 -5.76 -10.81
N HIS A 179 -12.72 -4.95 -10.49
CA HIS A 179 -12.48 -3.68 -11.19
C HIS A 179 -11.54 -3.82 -12.39
N LYS A 180 -10.84 -4.94 -12.50
CA LYS A 180 -10.02 -5.26 -13.66
C LYS A 180 -10.82 -5.89 -14.80
N SER A 181 -11.97 -6.49 -14.50
CA SER A 181 -12.85 -7.22 -15.45
C SER A 181 -13.54 -6.30 -16.44
#